data_bf179ce89a1c2165ecf36614cd64d38b
#
_entry.id   bf179ce89a1c2165ecf36614cd64d38b
#
_cell.length_a   1.000
_cell.length_b   1.000
_cell.length_c   1.000
_cell.angle_alpha   90.00
_cell.angle_beta   90.00
_cell.angle_gamma   90.00
#
_symmetry.space_group_name_H-M   'P 1'
#
loop_
_entity.id
_entity.type
_entity.pdbx_description
1 polymer ?
#
loop_
_entity_poly.entity_id
_entity_poly.type
_entity_poly.pdbx_seq_one_letter_code
_entity_poly.pdbx_strand_id
1 'polypeptide(L)'
;VFVFEGAREENGVLTYRKGVADGKIEVTGKESHAGLKYTEGSSATVELAHQILQLTAMSDPEKEMYYNVGPLTGGTGTGVVAGHASAGIAVSPPDSASYEKICADMRKLEENVTVKGCTVKAHMDLIFPSMERTEGNVRVYQLVHEAGTLMGLDLPEQASGGSSDACYFTTYGAPTVDGLGPYLHDIHTFNERLDIASIQEKTQLFATVLGLLGEQ
;
A
#
# COMPACT_ATOMS: atom_id res chain seq x y z
N VAL A 1 -6.24 -16.23 13.40
CA VAL A 1 -6.11 -14.89 14.04
C VAL A 1 -7.34 -14.06 13.70
N PHE A 2 -7.86 -13.32 14.68
CA PHE A 2 -8.98 -12.39 14.54
C PHE A 2 -8.46 -10.99 14.79
N VAL A 3 -8.62 -10.08 13.81
CA VAL A 3 -8.14 -8.70 13.90
C VAL A 3 -9.33 -7.75 13.94
N PHE A 4 -9.30 -6.81 14.87
CA PHE A 4 -10.42 -5.92 15.19
C PHE A 4 -10.20 -4.51 14.65
N GLU A 5 -9.71 -4.40 13.41
CA GLU A 5 -9.81 -3.14 12.69
C GLU A 5 -11.28 -2.79 12.44
N GLY A 6 -11.56 -1.51 12.28
CA GLY A 6 -12.92 -1.05 12.10
C GLY A 6 -13.62 -1.69 10.91
N ALA A 7 -14.82 -2.19 11.16
CA ALA A 7 -15.69 -2.69 10.11
C ALA A 7 -16.16 -1.56 9.20
N ARG A 8 -16.39 -1.89 7.93
CA ARG A 8 -16.97 -0.96 6.95
C ARG A 8 -18.49 -0.97 7.02
N GLU A 9 -19.14 0.00 6.38
CA GLU A 9 -20.60 0.15 6.37
C GLU A 9 -21.36 -1.09 5.93
N GLU A 10 -20.77 -1.91 5.04
CA GLU A 10 -21.36 -3.16 4.55
C GLU A 10 -21.11 -4.38 5.47
N ASN A 11 -20.59 -4.17 6.67
CA ASN A 11 -20.30 -5.23 7.67
C ASN A 11 -19.46 -6.40 7.13
N GLY A 12 -18.58 -6.14 6.16
CA GLY A 12 -17.79 -7.19 5.53
C GLY A 12 -16.61 -7.66 6.39
N VAL A 13 -16.34 -8.95 6.32
CA VAL A 13 -15.17 -9.58 6.93
C VAL A 13 -14.06 -9.68 5.90
N LEU A 14 -12.89 -9.16 6.22
CA LEU A 14 -11.79 -9.06 5.28
C LEU A 14 -10.91 -10.33 5.32
N THR A 15 -10.74 -10.93 4.16
CA THR A 15 -9.82 -12.07 3.93
C THR A 15 -8.62 -11.66 3.07
N TYR A 16 -8.63 -10.44 2.53
CA TYR A 16 -7.60 -9.90 1.66
C TYR A 16 -7.37 -8.41 1.93
N ARG A 17 -6.09 -8.00 1.93
CA ARG A 17 -5.66 -6.60 1.93
C ARG A 17 -4.45 -6.40 1.02
N LYS A 18 -4.40 -5.31 0.26
CA LYS A 18 -3.17 -4.91 -0.42
C LYS A 18 -2.11 -4.52 0.62
N GLY A 19 -0.86 -4.72 0.27
CA GLY A 19 0.27 -4.22 1.04
C GLY A 19 0.47 -2.72 0.85
N VAL A 20 1.46 -2.18 1.55
CA VAL A 20 1.95 -0.79 1.38
C VAL A 20 3.44 -0.83 1.21
N ALA A 21 3.93 -0.19 0.16
CA ALA A 21 5.33 0.04 -0.06
C ALA A 21 5.57 1.52 -0.36
N ASP A 22 6.55 2.10 0.32
CA ASP A 22 7.00 3.47 0.14
C ASP A 22 8.46 3.50 -0.31
N GLY A 23 8.80 4.45 -1.15
CA GLY A 23 10.14 4.54 -1.70
C GLY A 23 10.52 5.93 -2.16
N LYS A 24 11.68 6.01 -2.79
CA LYS A 24 12.24 7.25 -3.25
C LYS A 24 13.08 7.06 -4.50
N ILE A 25 13.00 8.03 -5.40
CA ILE A 25 13.96 8.25 -6.48
C ILE A 25 14.81 9.46 -6.12
N GLU A 26 16.13 9.32 -6.22
CA GLU A 26 17.09 10.39 -6.07
C GLU A 26 17.95 10.48 -7.33
N VAL A 27 18.00 11.67 -7.90
CA VAL A 27 18.80 11.95 -9.09
C VAL A 27 19.89 12.93 -8.75
N THR A 28 21.12 12.57 -9.08
CA THR A 28 22.28 13.45 -9.00
C THR A 28 22.74 13.79 -10.41
N GLY A 29 22.84 15.07 -10.71
CA GLY A 29 23.33 15.64 -11.96
C GLY A 29 24.53 16.55 -11.73
N LYS A 30 24.67 17.55 -12.60
CA LYS A 30 25.75 18.54 -12.52
C LYS A 30 25.19 19.95 -12.71
N GLU A 31 25.44 20.83 -11.74
CA GLU A 31 25.07 22.24 -11.85
C GLU A 31 25.89 22.98 -12.90
N SER A 32 25.26 23.95 -13.56
CA SER A 32 25.89 24.92 -14.44
C SER A 32 24.98 26.13 -14.59
N HIS A 33 25.54 27.26 -15.11
CA HIS A 33 24.74 28.43 -15.39
C HIS A 33 23.84 28.21 -16.61
N ALA A 34 22.51 28.28 -16.41
CA ALA A 34 21.52 27.91 -17.42
C ALA A 34 21.62 28.69 -18.74
N GLY A 35 21.97 30.02 -18.68
CA GLY A 35 22.05 30.85 -19.88
C GLY A 35 23.43 30.89 -20.53
N LEU A 36 24.51 30.60 -19.79
CA LEU A 36 25.88 30.74 -20.31
C LEU A 36 26.55 29.39 -20.61
N LYS A 37 26.22 28.35 -19.81
CA LYS A 37 26.95 27.08 -19.81
C LYS A 37 25.99 25.88 -19.67
N TYR A 38 24.84 25.96 -20.28
CA TYR A 38 23.81 24.90 -20.18
C TYR A 38 24.35 23.50 -20.51
N THR A 39 25.15 23.41 -21.56
CA THR A 39 25.71 22.13 -22.05
C THR A 39 26.82 21.54 -21.18
N GLU A 40 27.36 22.33 -20.21
CA GLU A 40 28.32 21.81 -19.23
C GLU A 40 27.64 21.15 -18.03
N GLY A 41 26.33 21.35 -17.88
CA GLY A 41 25.50 20.77 -16.82
C GLY A 41 24.81 19.47 -17.24
N SER A 42 24.26 18.77 -16.24
CA SER A 42 23.40 17.59 -16.41
C SER A 42 22.18 17.77 -15.50
N SER A 43 21.01 18.00 -16.11
CA SER A 43 19.82 18.39 -15.35
C SER A 43 19.18 17.20 -14.63
N ALA A 44 19.31 17.19 -13.30
CA ALA A 44 18.66 16.19 -12.45
C ALA A 44 17.13 16.27 -12.50
N THR A 45 16.55 17.47 -12.67
CA THR A 45 15.09 17.62 -12.77
C THR A 45 14.53 17.08 -14.07
N VAL A 46 15.26 17.20 -15.19
CA VAL A 46 14.88 16.60 -16.46
C VAL A 46 14.98 15.07 -16.37
N GLU A 47 16.06 14.55 -15.79
CA GLU A 47 16.19 13.11 -15.57
C GLU A 47 15.09 12.59 -14.67
N LEU A 48 14.77 13.25 -13.55
CA LEU A 48 13.67 12.86 -12.67
C LEU A 48 12.34 12.78 -13.43
N ALA A 49 12.06 13.73 -14.33
CA ALA A 49 10.85 13.70 -15.15
C ALA A 49 10.81 12.45 -16.05
N HIS A 50 11.93 12.05 -16.66
CA HIS A 50 12.02 10.80 -17.41
C HIS A 50 11.79 9.57 -16.54
N GLN A 51 12.35 9.53 -15.34
CA GLN A 51 12.19 8.43 -14.39
C GLN A 51 10.72 8.30 -13.93
N ILE A 52 10.04 9.41 -13.67
CA ILE A 52 8.61 9.41 -13.31
C ILE A 52 7.76 8.81 -14.43
N LEU A 53 8.00 9.20 -15.68
CA LEU A 53 7.26 8.68 -16.83
C LEU A 53 7.54 7.17 -17.04
N GLN A 54 8.78 6.74 -16.89
CA GLN A 54 9.13 5.33 -16.96
C GLN A 54 8.43 4.53 -15.86
N LEU A 55 8.50 4.99 -14.62
CA LEU A 55 7.90 4.31 -13.47
C LEU A 55 6.38 4.19 -13.62
N THR A 56 5.71 5.30 -13.95
CA THR A 56 4.24 5.28 -14.09
C THR A 56 3.77 4.37 -15.22
N ALA A 57 4.56 4.21 -16.29
CA ALA A 57 4.30 3.27 -17.38
C ALA A 57 4.46 1.78 -16.96
N MET A 58 5.12 1.49 -15.84
CA MET A 58 5.26 0.14 -15.27
C MET A 58 4.09 -0.27 -14.39
N SER A 59 3.10 0.61 -14.15
CA SER A 59 1.87 0.30 -13.43
C SER A 59 1.12 -0.88 -14.08
N ASP A 60 0.41 -1.65 -13.28
CA ASP A 60 -0.36 -2.81 -13.71
C ASP A 60 -1.84 -2.60 -13.38
N PRO A 61 -2.64 -2.06 -14.33
CA PRO A 61 -4.06 -1.81 -14.14
C PRO A 61 -4.89 -3.08 -13.92
N GLU A 62 -4.47 -4.24 -14.46
CA GLU A 62 -5.20 -5.51 -14.28
C GLU A 62 -5.14 -5.98 -12.83
N LYS A 63 -4.04 -5.65 -12.14
CA LYS A 63 -3.84 -5.89 -10.72
C LYS A 63 -4.21 -4.68 -9.85
N GLU A 64 -4.71 -3.61 -10.44
CA GLU A 64 -4.95 -2.33 -9.76
C GLU A 64 -3.72 -1.83 -8.97
N MET A 65 -2.53 -2.03 -9.53
CA MET A 65 -1.26 -1.62 -8.95
C MET A 65 -0.72 -0.39 -9.68
N TYR A 66 -0.71 0.74 -9.02
CA TYR A 66 -0.32 2.02 -9.58
C TYR A 66 0.81 2.63 -8.77
N TYR A 67 1.83 3.17 -9.48
CA TYR A 67 2.87 3.97 -8.84
C TYR A 67 2.38 5.41 -8.70
N ASN A 68 2.15 5.84 -7.47
CA ASN A 68 1.93 7.23 -7.15
C ASN A 68 3.27 7.92 -6.86
N VAL A 69 3.53 9.07 -7.48
CA VAL A 69 4.80 9.80 -7.34
C VAL A 69 4.54 11.19 -6.77
N GLY A 70 5.13 11.46 -5.60
CA GLY A 70 5.09 12.72 -4.87
C GLY A 70 5.43 12.52 -3.39
N PRO A 71 5.94 13.54 -2.69
CA PRO A 71 6.27 14.89 -3.18
C PRO A 71 7.50 14.94 -4.09
N LEU A 72 7.66 16.06 -4.82
CA LEU A 72 8.79 16.33 -5.71
C LEU A 72 9.64 17.46 -5.15
N THR A 73 10.97 17.31 -5.25
CA THR A 73 11.92 18.39 -4.95
C THR A 73 13.02 18.43 -5.99
N GLY A 74 13.62 19.60 -6.25
CA GLY A 74 14.78 19.68 -7.14
C GLY A 74 15.12 21.09 -7.60
N GLY A 75 16.41 21.28 -7.89
CA GLY A 75 16.99 22.55 -8.32
C GLY A 75 17.11 23.58 -7.20
N THR A 76 17.89 24.61 -7.45
CA THR A 76 18.18 25.71 -6.51
C THR A 76 17.68 27.05 -7.01
N GLY A 77 17.41 27.18 -8.32
CA GLY A 77 16.91 28.41 -8.94
C GLY A 77 16.83 28.29 -10.46
N THR A 78 16.04 29.18 -11.08
CA THR A 78 15.76 29.15 -12.53
C THR A 78 16.98 29.44 -13.42
N GLY A 79 17.98 30.10 -12.86
CA GLY A 79 19.24 30.39 -13.56
C GLY A 79 20.29 29.29 -13.50
N VAL A 80 19.99 28.15 -12.84
CA VAL A 80 20.94 27.07 -12.60
C VAL A 80 20.36 25.75 -13.14
N VAL A 81 21.16 25.00 -13.91
CA VAL A 81 20.83 23.60 -14.25
C VAL A 81 20.86 22.78 -12.98
N ALA A 82 19.78 22.08 -12.69
CA ALA A 82 19.59 21.39 -11.41
C ALA A 82 20.60 20.24 -11.23
N GLY A 83 21.41 20.30 -10.18
CA GLY A 83 22.36 19.22 -9.83
C GLY A 83 21.78 18.14 -8.96
N HIS A 84 20.59 18.34 -8.39
CA HIS A 84 19.89 17.33 -7.59
C HIS A 84 18.37 17.44 -7.75
N ALA A 85 17.70 16.29 -7.74
CA ALA A 85 16.24 16.19 -7.69
C ALA A 85 15.82 14.88 -7.01
N SER A 86 14.64 14.85 -6.40
CA SER A 86 14.09 13.64 -5.82
C SER A 86 12.57 13.60 -5.84
N ALA A 87 12.02 12.38 -5.78
CA ALA A 87 10.59 12.10 -5.68
C ALA A 87 10.32 11.01 -4.65
N GLY A 88 9.27 11.17 -3.85
CA GLY A 88 8.68 10.08 -3.09
C GLY A 88 7.83 9.18 -3.99
N ILE A 89 7.71 7.92 -3.62
CA ILE A 89 6.89 6.92 -4.34
C ILE A 89 6.05 6.18 -3.32
N ALA A 90 4.79 5.93 -3.66
CA ALA A 90 3.93 5.02 -2.93
C ALA A 90 3.29 4.03 -3.91
N VAL A 91 3.20 2.76 -3.51
CA VAL A 91 2.51 1.72 -4.27
C VAL A 91 1.92 0.68 -3.33
N SER A 92 0.76 0.12 -3.70
CA SER A 92 0.09 -0.93 -2.93
C SER A 92 0.21 -2.28 -3.67
N PRO A 93 1.20 -3.11 -3.32
CA PRO A 93 1.34 -4.44 -3.91
C PRO A 93 0.15 -5.33 -3.55
N PRO A 94 -0.50 -5.97 -4.55
CA PRO A 94 -1.60 -6.89 -4.28
C PRO A 94 -1.15 -8.25 -3.71
N ASP A 95 0.08 -8.65 -3.99
CA ASP A 95 0.67 -9.91 -3.58
C ASP A 95 2.20 -9.81 -3.44
N SER A 96 2.82 -10.83 -2.86
CA SER A 96 4.27 -10.90 -2.64
C SER A 96 5.07 -10.85 -3.95
N ALA A 97 4.59 -11.49 -5.02
CA ALA A 97 5.24 -11.47 -6.33
C ALA A 97 5.22 -10.07 -6.96
N SER A 98 4.16 -9.31 -6.72
CA SER A 98 4.07 -7.92 -7.16
C SER A 98 5.07 -7.03 -6.44
N TYR A 99 5.36 -7.28 -5.14
CA TYR A 99 6.43 -6.54 -4.46
C TYR A 99 7.82 -6.87 -5.03
N GLU A 100 8.08 -8.13 -5.36
CA GLU A 100 9.33 -8.50 -6.06
C GLU A 100 9.46 -7.79 -7.42
N LYS A 101 8.35 -7.68 -8.16
CA LYS A 101 8.31 -6.89 -9.41
C LYS A 101 8.62 -5.42 -9.14
N ILE A 102 8.04 -4.81 -8.12
CA ILE A 102 8.30 -3.42 -7.73
C ILE A 102 9.80 -3.21 -7.47
N CYS A 103 10.45 -4.09 -6.71
CA CYS A 103 11.88 -4.04 -6.47
C CYS A 103 12.70 -4.17 -7.76
N ALA A 104 12.25 -4.99 -8.71
CA ALA A 104 12.88 -5.11 -10.02
C ALA A 104 12.69 -3.84 -10.87
N ASP A 105 11.55 -3.19 -10.80
CA ASP A 105 11.27 -1.94 -11.50
C ASP A 105 12.16 -0.80 -10.97
N MET A 106 12.41 -0.72 -9.64
CA MET A 106 13.37 0.22 -9.08
C MET A 106 14.79 0.05 -9.65
N ARG A 107 15.27 -1.19 -9.77
CA ARG A 107 16.58 -1.47 -10.39
C ARG A 107 16.64 -1.03 -11.86
N LYS A 108 15.57 -1.20 -12.62
CA LYS A 108 15.49 -0.74 -14.02
C LYS A 108 15.61 0.77 -14.15
N LEU A 109 15.05 1.53 -13.18
CA LEU A 109 15.19 2.98 -13.16
C LEU A 109 16.66 3.41 -13.02
N GLU A 110 17.43 2.72 -12.18
CA GLU A 110 18.86 3.01 -11.99
C GLU A 110 19.70 2.68 -13.24
N GLU A 111 19.30 1.66 -14.00
CA GLU A 111 19.97 1.23 -15.21
C GLU A 111 19.63 2.10 -16.44
N ASN A 112 18.40 2.66 -16.47
CA ASN A 112 17.86 3.38 -17.63
C ASN A 112 17.93 4.91 -17.46
N VAL A 113 19.14 5.44 -17.32
CA VAL A 113 19.39 6.89 -17.23
C VAL A 113 19.38 7.55 -18.60
N THR A 114 18.53 8.56 -18.78
CA THR A 114 18.32 9.26 -20.07
C THR A 114 19.28 10.45 -20.24
N VAL A 115 19.44 11.26 -19.19
CA VAL A 115 20.27 12.47 -19.25
C VAL A 115 21.73 12.11 -18.97
N LYS A 116 22.56 12.26 -19.99
CA LYS A 116 24.01 11.98 -19.87
C LYS A 116 24.62 12.77 -18.71
N GLY A 117 25.34 12.05 -17.85
CA GLY A 117 26.02 12.66 -16.68
C GLY A 117 25.16 12.75 -15.44
N CYS A 118 23.91 12.29 -15.47
CA CYS A 118 23.11 12.00 -14.29
C CYS A 118 23.36 10.59 -13.75
N THR A 119 23.10 10.40 -12.47
CA THR A 119 22.99 9.10 -11.81
C THR A 119 21.67 9.03 -11.06
N VAL A 120 21.06 7.87 -11.04
CA VAL A 120 19.78 7.60 -10.37
C VAL A 120 19.99 6.58 -9.27
N LYS A 121 19.39 6.81 -8.11
CA LYS A 121 19.20 5.82 -7.06
C LYS A 121 17.72 5.70 -6.78
N ALA A 122 17.21 4.48 -6.73
CA ALA A 122 15.82 4.20 -6.45
C ALA A 122 15.70 3.04 -5.47
N HIS A 123 14.90 3.21 -4.43
CA HIS A 123 14.62 2.15 -3.47
C HIS A 123 13.14 2.11 -3.11
N MET A 124 12.71 0.96 -2.61
CA MET A 124 11.37 0.71 -2.14
C MET A 124 11.42 -0.13 -0.88
N ASP A 125 10.76 0.32 0.17
CA ASP A 125 10.62 -0.37 1.44
C ASP A 125 9.20 -0.92 1.57
N LEU A 126 9.09 -2.19 1.97
CA LEU A 126 7.80 -2.79 2.29
C LEU A 126 7.39 -2.38 3.69
N ILE A 127 6.37 -1.52 3.79
CA ILE A 127 5.85 -1.05 5.07
C ILE A 127 4.87 -2.08 5.65
N PHE A 128 3.96 -2.59 4.80
CA PHE A 128 3.07 -3.70 5.14
C PHE A 128 3.08 -4.72 4.01
N PRO A 129 3.29 -6.02 4.29
CA PRO A 129 3.06 -7.07 3.31
C PRO A 129 1.58 -7.14 2.90
N SER A 130 1.28 -7.84 1.82
CA SER A 130 -0.12 -8.10 1.43
C SER A 130 -0.71 -9.21 2.32
N MET A 131 -1.95 -9.04 2.74
CA MET A 131 -2.77 -10.13 3.28
C MET A 131 -3.40 -10.87 2.11
N GLU A 132 -2.72 -11.89 1.59
CA GLU A 132 -3.24 -12.68 0.48
C GLU A 132 -4.40 -13.57 0.93
N ARG A 133 -5.43 -13.71 0.06
CA ARG A 133 -6.58 -14.60 0.32
C ARG A 133 -6.16 -16.06 0.24
N THR A 134 -5.90 -16.67 1.38
CA THR A 134 -5.54 -18.08 1.50
C THR A 134 -6.75 -18.96 1.85
N GLU A 135 -6.63 -20.27 1.60
CA GLU A 135 -7.65 -21.22 2.10
C GLU A 135 -7.79 -21.17 3.63
N GLY A 136 -6.71 -20.87 4.35
CA GLY A 136 -6.72 -20.68 5.80
C GLY A 136 -7.60 -19.50 6.20
N ASN A 137 -7.44 -18.35 5.54
CA ASN A 137 -8.25 -17.15 5.79
C ASN A 137 -9.72 -17.42 5.50
N VAL A 138 -10.01 -18.12 4.40
CA VAL A 138 -11.39 -18.51 4.03
C VAL A 138 -12.03 -19.40 5.09
N ARG A 139 -11.30 -20.37 5.65
CA ARG A 139 -11.84 -21.22 6.75
C ARG A 139 -12.18 -20.40 7.99
N VAL A 140 -11.32 -19.43 8.36
CA VAL A 140 -11.61 -18.55 9.50
C VAL A 140 -12.79 -17.63 9.19
N TYR A 141 -12.87 -17.11 7.96
CA TYR A 141 -14.04 -16.35 7.50
C TYR A 141 -15.34 -17.16 7.62
N GLN A 142 -15.34 -18.41 7.16
CA GLN A 142 -16.53 -19.27 7.23
C GLN A 142 -17.04 -19.45 8.66
N LEU A 143 -16.13 -19.60 9.62
CA LEU A 143 -16.49 -19.66 11.05
C LEU A 143 -17.14 -18.36 11.54
N VAL A 144 -16.60 -17.19 11.15
CA VAL A 144 -17.18 -15.89 11.51
C VAL A 144 -18.53 -15.69 10.83
N HIS A 145 -18.66 -16.08 9.57
CA HIS A 145 -19.91 -16.01 8.81
C HIS A 145 -21.01 -16.90 9.43
N GLU A 146 -20.65 -18.11 9.88
CA GLU A 146 -21.56 -19.01 10.60
C GLU A 146 -22.05 -18.37 11.91
N ALA A 147 -21.15 -17.82 12.71
CA ALA A 147 -21.50 -17.10 13.92
C ALA A 147 -22.43 -15.90 13.63
N GLY A 148 -22.16 -15.14 12.57
CA GLY A 148 -23.02 -14.06 12.11
C GLY A 148 -24.42 -14.55 11.72
N THR A 149 -24.51 -15.66 10.98
CA THR A 149 -25.78 -16.26 10.58
C THR A 149 -26.65 -16.65 11.79
N LEU A 150 -26.03 -17.22 12.83
CA LEU A 150 -26.73 -17.53 14.10
C LEU A 150 -27.28 -16.29 14.82
N MET A 151 -26.67 -15.14 14.59
CA MET A 151 -27.12 -13.85 15.12
C MET A 151 -28.08 -13.09 14.18
N GLY A 152 -28.35 -13.62 12.98
CA GLY A 152 -29.15 -12.96 11.96
C GLY A 152 -28.40 -11.82 11.24
N LEU A 153 -27.07 -11.80 11.28
CA LEU A 153 -26.22 -10.83 10.60
C LEU A 153 -25.81 -11.36 9.23
N ASP A 154 -25.78 -10.48 8.24
CA ASP A 154 -25.13 -10.71 6.95
C ASP A 154 -23.69 -10.20 7.02
N LEU A 155 -22.71 -11.09 6.86
CA LEU A 155 -21.29 -10.80 6.96
C LEU A 155 -20.61 -11.24 5.66
N PRO A 156 -20.67 -10.44 4.59
CA PRO A 156 -20.04 -10.81 3.32
C PRO A 156 -18.51 -10.85 3.42
N GLU A 157 -17.89 -11.74 2.64
CA GLU A 157 -16.45 -11.74 2.45
C GLU A 157 -16.05 -10.50 1.62
N GLN A 158 -15.04 -9.77 2.06
CA GLN A 158 -14.58 -8.55 1.41
C GLN A 158 -13.06 -8.47 1.27
N ALA A 159 -12.63 -7.55 0.40
CA ALA A 159 -11.24 -7.15 0.18
C ALA A 159 -11.04 -5.67 0.53
N SER A 160 -9.82 -5.29 0.89
CA SER A 160 -9.45 -3.90 1.16
C SER A 160 -8.20 -3.48 0.40
N GLY A 161 -8.21 -2.25 -0.12
CA GLY A 161 -7.03 -1.60 -0.67
C GLY A 161 -6.06 -1.04 0.39
N GLY A 162 -6.50 -0.95 1.66
CA GLY A 162 -5.66 -0.52 2.79
C GLY A 162 -5.14 -1.70 3.60
N SER A 163 -3.99 -1.53 4.22
CA SER A 163 -3.33 -2.53 5.06
C SER A 163 -3.73 -2.41 6.54
N SER A 164 -3.35 -3.40 7.32
CA SER A 164 -3.44 -3.46 8.78
C SER A 164 -2.45 -4.47 9.34
N ASP A 165 -2.40 -4.64 10.65
CA ASP A 165 -1.56 -5.66 11.29
C ASP A 165 -1.92 -7.10 10.87
N ALA A 166 -3.14 -7.34 10.37
CA ALA A 166 -3.55 -8.62 9.77
C ALA A 166 -2.57 -9.11 8.69
N CYS A 167 -1.98 -8.19 7.95
CA CYS A 167 -1.03 -8.47 6.88
C CYS A 167 0.21 -9.22 7.37
N TYR A 168 0.70 -8.90 8.58
CA TYR A 168 1.88 -9.57 9.15
C TYR A 168 1.57 -11.00 9.56
N PHE A 169 0.41 -11.26 10.16
CA PHE A 169 0.06 -12.62 10.60
C PHE A 169 -0.02 -13.59 9.43
N THR A 170 -0.61 -13.16 8.31
CA THR A 170 -0.70 -14.01 7.11
C THR A 170 0.65 -14.31 6.47
N THR A 171 1.59 -13.37 6.54
CA THR A 171 2.97 -13.56 6.05
C THR A 171 3.69 -14.70 6.79
N TYR A 172 3.34 -14.90 8.07
CA TYR A 172 3.86 -16.01 8.88
C TYR A 172 3.00 -17.28 8.80
N GLY A 173 2.05 -17.34 7.86
CA GLY A 173 1.21 -18.50 7.61
C GLY A 173 0.04 -18.69 8.57
N ALA A 174 -0.25 -17.71 9.44
CA ALA A 174 -1.36 -17.79 10.36
C ALA A 174 -2.68 -17.44 9.63
N PRO A 175 -3.69 -18.35 9.61
CA PRO A 175 -5.01 -18.07 9.08
C PRO A 175 -5.61 -16.85 9.79
N THR A 176 -6.00 -15.82 9.04
CA THR A 176 -6.38 -14.51 9.59
C THR A 176 -7.60 -13.94 8.88
N VAL A 177 -8.47 -13.31 9.64
CA VAL A 177 -9.52 -12.41 9.16
C VAL A 177 -9.44 -11.07 9.87
N ASP A 178 -9.96 -10.05 9.22
CA ASP A 178 -9.91 -8.67 9.72
C ASP A 178 -11.25 -7.94 9.50
N GLY A 179 -11.37 -6.70 10.01
CA GLY A 179 -12.60 -5.92 9.94
C GLY A 179 -13.65 -6.35 10.95
N LEU A 180 -13.24 -7.00 12.05
CA LEU A 180 -14.13 -7.49 13.10
C LEU A 180 -14.45 -6.44 14.18
N GLY A 181 -13.86 -5.26 14.10
CA GLY A 181 -14.11 -4.16 15.01
C GLY A 181 -15.44 -3.43 14.76
N PRO A 182 -15.72 -2.40 15.55
CA PRO A 182 -16.92 -1.58 15.39
C PRO A 182 -16.97 -0.84 14.07
N TYR A 183 -18.14 -0.35 13.67
CA TYR A 183 -18.29 0.47 12.47
C TYR A 183 -17.60 1.82 12.62
N LEU A 184 -16.69 2.12 11.69
CA LEU A 184 -15.98 3.40 11.60
C LEU A 184 -16.46 4.18 10.38
N HIS A 185 -16.58 5.50 10.55
CA HIS A 185 -16.92 6.46 9.53
C HIS A 185 -15.85 7.53 9.42
N ASP A 186 -15.69 8.11 8.22
CA ASP A 186 -14.77 9.22 7.94
C ASP A 186 -13.33 8.99 8.42
N ILE A 187 -12.85 7.75 8.27
CA ILE A 187 -11.55 7.28 8.76
C ILE A 187 -10.42 8.19 8.27
N HIS A 188 -9.45 8.47 9.13
CA HIS A 188 -8.28 9.33 8.87
C HIS A 188 -8.63 10.81 8.64
N THR A 189 -9.80 11.26 9.12
CA THR A 189 -10.19 12.68 9.11
C THR A 189 -10.47 13.20 10.51
N PHE A 190 -10.60 14.53 10.66
CA PHE A 190 -11.04 15.14 11.94
C PHE A 190 -12.50 14.81 12.32
N ASN A 191 -13.27 14.23 11.38
CA ASN A 191 -14.64 13.82 11.60
C ASN A 191 -14.76 12.30 11.87
N GLU A 192 -13.64 11.64 12.07
CA GLU A 192 -13.63 10.20 12.36
C GLU A 192 -14.52 9.89 13.59
N ARG A 193 -15.42 8.96 13.41
CA ARG A 193 -16.38 8.56 14.44
C ARG A 193 -16.63 7.06 14.40
N LEU A 194 -17.04 6.54 15.53
CA LEU A 194 -17.37 5.15 15.77
C LEU A 194 -18.84 5.03 16.15
N ASP A 195 -19.53 4.02 15.62
CA ASP A 195 -20.85 3.65 16.06
C ASP A 195 -20.78 2.84 17.37
N ILE A 196 -21.20 3.45 18.49
CA ILE A 196 -21.13 2.84 19.82
C ILE A 196 -22.01 1.57 19.90
N ALA A 197 -23.16 1.53 19.21
CA ALA A 197 -24.05 0.36 19.23
C ALA A 197 -23.38 -0.87 18.60
N SER A 198 -22.51 -0.67 17.60
CA SER A 198 -21.79 -1.74 16.95
C SER A 198 -20.75 -2.42 17.84
N ILE A 199 -20.29 -1.79 18.92
CA ILE A 199 -19.39 -2.42 19.89
C ILE A 199 -20.05 -3.65 20.51
N GLN A 200 -21.31 -3.52 20.92
CA GLN A 200 -22.06 -4.63 21.51
C GLN A 200 -22.27 -5.77 20.50
N GLU A 201 -22.68 -5.43 19.27
CA GLU A 201 -22.88 -6.40 18.19
C GLU A 201 -21.59 -7.20 17.91
N LYS A 202 -20.47 -6.49 17.72
CA LYS A 202 -19.17 -7.12 17.44
C LYS A 202 -18.63 -7.95 18.61
N THR A 203 -18.90 -7.52 19.84
CA THR A 203 -18.55 -8.30 21.04
C THR A 203 -19.35 -9.60 21.11
N GLN A 204 -20.66 -9.54 20.84
CA GLN A 204 -21.50 -10.74 20.77
C GLN A 204 -21.09 -11.68 19.64
N LEU A 205 -20.80 -11.14 18.46
CA LEU A 205 -20.27 -11.91 17.33
C LEU A 205 -19.03 -12.70 17.73
N PHE A 206 -18.05 -12.03 18.33
CA PHE A 206 -16.81 -12.70 18.72
C PHE A 206 -17.02 -13.72 19.84
N ALA A 207 -17.90 -13.47 20.79
CA ALA A 207 -18.28 -14.46 21.80
C ALA A 207 -18.90 -15.70 21.17
N THR A 208 -19.75 -15.53 20.14
CA THR A 208 -20.35 -16.65 19.37
C THR A 208 -19.28 -17.43 18.61
N VAL A 209 -18.32 -16.74 17.97
CA VAL A 209 -17.16 -17.38 17.30
C VAL A 209 -16.38 -18.24 18.29
N LEU A 210 -16.10 -17.74 19.49
CA LEU A 210 -15.38 -18.50 20.53
C LEU A 210 -16.17 -19.72 21.01
N GLY A 211 -17.49 -19.62 21.09
CA GLY A 211 -18.38 -20.77 21.39
C GLY A 211 -18.25 -21.88 20.35
N LEU A 212 -18.36 -21.53 19.05
CA LEU A 212 -18.20 -22.47 17.95
C LEU A 212 -16.82 -23.13 17.90
N LEU A 213 -15.75 -22.38 18.25
CA LEU A 213 -14.39 -22.94 18.34
C LEU A 213 -14.25 -23.96 19.48
N GLY A 214 -14.99 -23.79 20.59
CA GLY A 214 -14.94 -24.70 21.72
C GLY A 214 -15.70 -26.01 21.50
N GLU A 215 -16.51 -26.10 20.45
CA GLU A 215 -17.29 -27.29 20.07
C GLU A 215 -16.55 -28.17 19.04
N GLN A 216 -15.46 -27.71 18.46
CA GLN A 216 -14.60 -28.46 17.51
C GLN A 216 -13.50 -29.23 18.24
#